data_7f1032c72fe34f0ca8bda78e394ce018
#
_entry.id   7f1032c72fe34f0ca8bda78e394ce018
#
_cell.length_a   1.000
_cell.length_b   1.000
_cell.length_c   1.000
_cell.angle_alpha   90.00
_cell.angle_beta   90.00
_cell.angle_gamma   90.00
#
_symmetry.space_group_name_H-M   'P 1'
#
loop_
_entity.id
_entity.type
_entity.pdbx_description
1 polymer ?
#
loop_
_entity_poly.entity_id
_entity_poly.type
_entity_poly.pdbx_seq_one_letter_code
_entity_poly.pdbx_strand_id
1 'polypeptide(L)'
;MPGDPTGIVIFAHGSGSSRTSPRNRMVASVLNDAGFATLLVDLLTVAEESVDVRTRRLRFDIRLLAERLIAADETVSRLPEIARLPVGLFGASTGAAAALMAATRAKRVRAVVSRGGRPDLAGDALPQVHAPTLLIVGGRDVDVLEMNRDAAARMTCEREIAVVAGATHLFEEPGTLEEAARLATAWFVRFLAEPPEGPA
;
A
#
# COMPACT_ATOMS: atom_id res chain seq x y z
N MET A 1 -13.67 6.26 -10.51
CA MET A 1 -13.81 6.82 -9.16
C MET A 1 -15.28 6.75 -8.78
N PRO A 2 -15.67 6.26 -7.60
CA PRO A 2 -17.05 6.30 -7.12
C PRO A 2 -17.59 7.74 -7.05
N GLY A 3 -18.91 7.92 -7.09
CA GLY A 3 -19.52 9.25 -7.09
C GLY A 3 -19.40 9.99 -5.74
N ASP A 4 -19.32 9.26 -4.63
CA ASP A 4 -19.15 9.80 -3.27
C ASP A 4 -18.22 8.86 -2.47
N PRO A 5 -16.90 8.99 -2.62
CA PRO A 5 -15.96 8.06 -2.01
C PRO A 5 -15.80 8.30 -0.51
N THR A 6 -15.73 7.22 0.26
CA THR A 6 -15.54 7.24 1.72
C THR A 6 -14.08 7.35 2.16
N GLY A 7 -13.14 7.22 1.24
CA GLY A 7 -11.69 7.34 1.46
C GLY A 7 -10.94 7.26 0.14
N ILE A 8 -9.64 7.51 0.16
CA ILE A 8 -8.78 7.36 -1.00
C ILE A 8 -7.62 6.43 -0.70
N VAL A 9 -7.35 5.48 -1.61
CA VAL A 9 -6.20 4.57 -1.52
C VAL A 9 -5.17 4.90 -2.58
N ILE A 10 -3.95 5.24 -2.16
CA ILE A 10 -2.81 5.53 -3.03
C ILE A 10 -1.96 4.26 -3.16
N PHE A 11 -1.69 3.86 -4.40
CA PHE A 11 -1.00 2.62 -4.73
C PHE A 11 0.49 2.85 -5.01
N ALA A 12 1.33 2.10 -4.28
CA ALA A 12 2.76 1.99 -4.50
C ALA A 12 3.08 0.65 -5.18
N HIS A 13 3.47 0.70 -6.45
CA HIS A 13 3.87 -0.49 -7.20
C HIS A 13 5.22 -1.05 -6.76
N GLY A 14 5.47 -2.34 -7.08
CA GLY A 14 6.76 -2.98 -6.84
C GLY A 14 7.83 -2.59 -7.86
N SER A 15 9.07 -3.02 -7.61
CA SER A 15 10.21 -2.81 -8.52
C SER A 15 9.94 -3.40 -9.91
N GLY A 16 10.27 -2.63 -10.95
CA GLY A 16 10.04 -3.03 -12.36
C GLY A 16 8.57 -3.05 -12.78
N SER A 17 7.69 -2.42 -12.01
CA SER A 17 6.27 -2.24 -12.30
C SER A 17 5.94 -0.75 -12.45
N SER A 18 4.66 -0.40 -12.65
CA SER A 18 4.20 0.97 -12.86
C SER A 18 2.73 1.11 -12.41
N ARG A 19 2.15 2.31 -12.56
CA ARG A 19 0.71 2.57 -12.39
C ARG A 19 -0.17 1.71 -13.31
N THR A 20 0.39 1.11 -14.35
CA THR A 20 -0.35 0.25 -15.29
C THR A 20 -0.36 -1.22 -14.88
N SER A 21 0.23 -1.59 -13.72
CA SER A 21 0.23 -2.96 -13.20
C SER A 21 -1.16 -3.60 -13.25
N PRO A 22 -1.36 -4.70 -14.00
CA PRO A 22 -2.67 -5.36 -14.08
C PRO A 22 -3.17 -5.81 -12.70
N ARG A 23 -2.28 -6.32 -11.86
CA ARG A 23 -2.62 -6.76 -10.49
C ARG A 23 -3.07 -5.61 -9.60
N ASN A 24 -2.35 -4.48 -9.61
CA ASN A 24 -2.76 -3.31 -8.82
C ASN A 24 -4.05 -2.70 -9.36
N ARG A 25 -4.26 -2.69 -10.68
CA ARG A 25 -5.51 -2.22 -11.30
C ARG A 25 -6.70 -3.08 -10.94
N MET A 26 -6.52 -4.40 -10.86
CA MET A 26 -7.56 -5.33 -10.41
C MET A 26 -7.95 -5.03 -8.95
N VAL A 27 -6.98 -4.91 -8.04
CA VAL A 27 -7.25 -4.55 -6.63
C VAL A 27 -7.90 -3.17 -6.54
N ALA A 28 -7.44 -2.19 -7.32
CA ALA A 28 -8.03 -0.85 -7.36
C ALA A 28 -9.49 -0.88 -7.83
N SER A 29 -9.84 -1.75 -8.80
CA SER A 29 -11.23 -1.94 -9.24
C SER A 29 -12.10 -2.44 -8.10
N VAL A 30 -11.65 -3.46 -7.36
CA VAL A 30 -12.39 -3.99 -6.20
C VAL A 30 -12.59 -2.93 -5.11
N LEU A 31 -11.57 -2.12 -4.86
CA LEU A 31 -11.68 -1.00 -3.90
C LEU A 31 -12.64 0.11 -4.40
N ASN A 32 -12.65 0.41 -5.70
CA ASN A 32 -13.61 1.35 -6.27
C ASN A 32 -15.06 0.83 -6.13
N ASP A 33 -15.28 -0.46 -6.35
CA ASP A 33 -16.59 -1.11 -6.18
C ASP A 33 -17.03 -1.08 -4.70
N ALA A 34 -16.07 -1.04 -3.77
CA ALA A 34 -16.31 -0.89 -2.33
C ALA A 34 -16.44 0.59 -1.87
N GLY A 35 -16.45 1.55 -2.79
CA GLY A 35 -16.67 2.97 -2.46
C GLY A 35 -15.42 3.78 -2.18
N PHE A 36 -14.21 3.26 -2.41
CA PHE A 36 -12.97 4.03 -2.25
C PHE A 36 -12.54 4.67 -3.57
N ALA A 37 -12.09 5.92 -3.52
CA ALA A 37 -11.28 6.49 -4.60
C ALA A 37 -9.90 5.79 -4.63
N THR A 38 -9.32 5.64 -5.82
CA THR A 38 -7.98 5.04 -5.96
C THR A 38 -7.08 5.91 -6.82
N LEU A 39 -5.81 6.02 -6.42
CA LEU A 39 -4.77 6.72 -7.15
C LEU A 39 -3.57 5.79 -7.37
N LEU A 40 -3.32 5.41 -8.62
CA LEU A 40 -2.15 4.64 -9.00
C LEU A 40 -1.08 5.59 -9.53
N VAL A 41 0.09 5.62 -8.89
CA VAL A 41 1.19 6.52 -9.25
C VAL A 41 2.40 5.74 -9.78
N ASP A 42 3.16 6.36 -10.67
CA ASP A 42 4.51 5.91 -10.97
C ASP A 42 5.46 6.50 -9.93
N LEU A 43 6.22 5.64 -9.28
CA LEU A 43 7.14 6.04 -8.21
C LEU A 43 8.46 6.62 -8.73
N LEU A 44 8.78 6.38 -10.00
CA LEU A 44 9.90 6.98 -10.69
C LEU A 44 9.39 7.82 -11.86
N THR A 45 10.07 8.91 -12.14
CA THR A 45 9.86 9.70 -13.36
C THR A 45 10.41 8.96 -14.57
N VAL A 46 10.00 9.33 -15.78
CA VAL A 46 10.51 8.73 -17.03
C VAL A 46 12.04 8.81 -17.13
N ALA A 47 12.64 9.91 -16.68
CA ALA A 47 14.09 10.08 -16.67
C ALA A 47 14.76 9.14 -15.65
N GLU A 48 14.20 9.03 -14.45
CA GLU A 48 14.67 8.11 -13.41
C GLU A 48 14.55 6.65 -13.85
N GLU A 49 13.42 6.27 -14.45
CA GLU A 49 13.20 4.93 -15.00
C GLU A 49 14.27 4.57 -16.05
N SER A 50 14.62 5.52 -16.95
CA SER A 50 15.65 5.33 -17.96
C SER A 50 17.04 5.06 -17.36
N VAL A 51 17.33 5.63 -16.20
CA VAL A 51 18.56 5.36 -15.43
C VAL A 51 18.42 4.02 -14.69
N ASP A 52 17.28 3.78 -14.09
CA ASP A 52 17.05 2.61 -13.23
C ASP A 52 17.02 1.29 -13.99
N VAL A 53 16.56 1.27 -15.23
CA VAL A 53 16.61 0.07 -16.10
C VAL A 53 18.05 -0.48 -16.18
N ARG A 54 19.07 0.40 -16.16
CA ARG A 54 20.49 0.03 -16.26
C ARG A 54 21.12 -0.22 -14.89
N THR A 55 20.76 0.58 -13.90
CA THR A 55 21.46 0.60 -12.60
C THR A 55 20.75 -0.21 -11.52
N ARG A 56 19.43 -0.36 -11.62
CA ARG A 56 18.52 -0.99 -10.62
C ARG A 56 18.62 -0.36 -9.22
N ARG A 57 19.12 0.88 -9.10
CA ARG A 57 19.35 1.54 -7.80
C ARG A 57 18.11 2.25 -7.27
N LEU A 58 17.41 2.99 -8.14
CA LEU A 58 16.31 3.86 -7.72
C LEU A 58 15.07 3.07 -7.29
N ARG A 59 14.82 1.91 -7.90
CA ARG A 59 13.69 1.01 -7.52
C ARG A 59 13.81 0.43 -6.11
N PHE A 60 15.00 0.50 -5.50
CA PHE A 60 15.29 0.11 -4.13
C PHE A 60 15.64 1.29 -3.21
N ASP A 61 15.60 2.52 -3.72
CA ASP A 61 15.70 3.71 -2.89
C ASP A 61 14.36 3.98 -2.21
N ILE A 62 14.12 3.25 -1.12
CA ILE A 62 12.84 3.29 -0.40
C ILE A 62 12.50 4.71 0.08
N ARG A 63 13.51 5.51 0.43
CA ARG A 63 13.31 6.90 0.84
C ARG A 63 12.77 7.75 -0.31
N LEU A 64 13.38 7.67 -1.50
CA LEU A 64 12.89 8.34 -2.70
C LEU A 64 11.45 7.94 -3.01
N LEU A 65 11.17 6.62 -2.99
CA LEU A 65 9.83 6.11 -3.30
C LEU A 65 8.80 6.58 -2.26
N ALA A 66 9.16 6.64 -0.98
CA ALA A 66 8.28 7.15 0.08
C ALA A 66 8.00 8.65 -0.10
N GLU A 67 8.97 9.45 -0.50
CA GLU A 67 8.77 10.87 -0.79
C GLU A 67 7.82 11.10 -1.97
N ARG A 68 7.80 10.21 -2.97
CA ARG A 68 6.81 10.24 -4.07
C ARG A 68 5.39 10.01 -3.55
N LEU A 69 5.21 9.09 -2.60
CA LEU A 69 3.89 8.83 -1.98
C LEU A 69 3.42 10.01 -1.13
N ILE A 70 4.32 10.64 -0.38
CA ILE A 70 4.00 11.85 0.39
C ILE A 70 3.58 12.98 -0.56
N ALA A 71 4.31 13.20 -1.66
CA ALA A 71 3.95 14.20 -2.65
C ALA A 71 2.61 13.89 -3.35
N ALA A 72 2.30 12.61 -3.55
CA ALA A 72 0.98 12.19 -4.07
C ALA A 72 -0.13 12.53 -3.07
N ASP A 73 0.04 12.26 -1.77
CA ASP A 73 -0.90 12.64 -0.71
C ASP A 73 -1.09 14.17 -0.63
N GLU A 74 -0.01 14.93 -0.69
CA GLU A 74 -0.06 16.40 -0.75
C GLU A 74 -0.81 16.91 -1.98
N THR A 75 -0.67 16.24 -3.12
CA THR A 75 -1.40 16.58 -4.35
C THR A 75 -2.90 16.32 -4.16
N VAL A 76 -3.26 15.16 -3.63
CA VAL A 76 -4.65 14.80 -3.28
C VAL A 76 -5.27 15.81 -2.33
N SER A 77 -4.50 16.30 -1.35
CA SER A 77 -4.99 17.27 -0.36
C SER A 77 -5.38 18.65 -0.95
N ARG A 78 -4.97 18.92 -2.20
CA ARG A 78 -5.30 20.16 -2.93
C ARG A 78 -6.50 20.03 -3.87
N LEU A 79 -7.05 18.82 -4.02
CA LEU A 79 -8.22 18.55 -4.87
C LEU A 79 -9.48 18.63 -4.00
N PRO A 80 -10.34 19.66 -4.18
CA PRO A 80 -11.45 19.95 -3.26
C PRO A 80 -12.39 18.75 -3.04
N GLU A 81 -12.61 17.94 -4.08
CA GLU A 81 -13.54 16.81 -4.06
C GLU A 81 -13.07 15.65 -3.14
N ILE A 82 -11.75 15.53 -2.92
CA ILE A 82 -11.14 14.42 -2.17
C ILE A 82 -10.17 14.89 -1.08
N ALA A 83 -10.01 16.21 -0.93
CA ALA A 83 -9.04 16.80 0.01
C ALA A 83 -9.24 16.35 1.47
N ARG A 84 -10.48 16.10 1.87
CA ARG A 84 -10.85 15.73 3.25
C ARG A 84 -10.91 14.24 3.49
N LEU A 85 -10.83 13.43 2.44
CA LEU A 85 -10.93 11.98 2.57
C LEU A 85 -9.76 11.41 3.39
N PRO A 86 -10.01 10.43 4.27
CA PRO A 86 -8.95 9.66 4.90
C PRO A 86 -8.17 8.90 3.84
N VAL A 87 -6.85 8.76 4.08
CA VAL A 87 -5.92 8.17 3.11
C VAL A 87 -5.49 6.78 3.57
N GLY A 88 -5.58 5.81 2.66
CA GLY A 88 -4.94 4.52 2.76
C GLY A 88 -3.74 4.42 1.83
N LEU A 89 -2.73 3.66 2.21
CA LEU A 89 -1.63 3.30 1.32
C LEU A 89 -1.68 1.80 1.01
N PHE A 90 -1.61 1.44 -0.27
CA PHE A 90 -1.49 0.06 -0.71
C PHE A 90 -0.14 -0.15 -1.40
N GLY A 91 0.74 -0.94 -0.78
CA GLY A 91 2.07 -1.21 -1.31
C GLY A 91 2.24 -2.66 -1.78
N ALA A 92 2.86 -2.86 -2.95
CA ALA A 92 3.22 -4.18 -3.45
C ALA A 92 4.75 -4.34 -3.47
N SER A 93 5.28 -5.48 -2.99
CA SER A 93 6.72 -5.77 -2.96
C SER A 93 7.53 -4.61 -2.34
N THR A 94 8.50 -4.01 -3.04
CA THR A 94 9.26 -2.83 -2.57
C THR A 94 8.38 -1.62 -2.28
N GLY A 95 7.26 -1.47 -3.00
CA GLY A 95 6.28 -0.41 -2.74
C GLY A 95 5.65 -0.48 -1.35
N ALA A 96 5.62 -1.67 -0.72
CA ALA A 96 5.15 -1.81 0.66
C ALA A 96 6.09 -1.11 1.66
N ALA A 97 7.40 -1.24 1.50
CA ALA A 97 8.37 -0.53 2.32
C ALA A 97 8.24 0.99 2.15
N ALA A 98 8.05 1.46 0.90
CA ALA A 98 7.81 2.87 0.63
C ALA A 98 6.53 3.38 1.29
N ALA A 99 5.44 2.60 1.26
CA ALA A 99 4.18 2.93 1.90
C ALA A 99 4.33 3.03 3.44
N LEU A 100 5.01 2.06 4.06
CA LEU A 100 5.30 2.07 5.49
C LEU A 100 6.14 3.28 5.90
N MET A 101 7.20 3.57 5.16
CA MET A 101 8.05 4.75 5.41
C MET A 101 7.28 6.06 5.20
N ALA A 102 6.46 6.17 4.17
CA ALA A 102 5.62 7.34 3.94
C ALA A 102 4.62 7.56 5.09
N ALA A 103 4.02 6.47 5.61
CA ALA A 103 3.05 6.52 6.70
C ALA A 103 3.62 7.07 8.02
N THR A 104 4.94 7.07 8.22
CA THR A 104 5.57 7.71 9.41
C THR A 104 5.50 9.24 9.36
N ARG A 105 5.30 9.83 8.18
CA ARG A 105 5.35 11.29 7.95
C ARG A 105 4.03 11.87 7.40
N ALA A 106 3.28 11.09 6.66
CA ALA A 106 2.02 11.51 6.04
C ALA A 106 0.86 11.40 7.06
N LYS A 107 0.53 12.51 7.72
CA LYS A 107 -0.44 12.56 8.84
C LYS A 107 -1.87 12.14 8.47
N ARG A 108 -2.23 12.21 7.18
CA ARG A 108 -3.55 11.82 6.67
C ARG A 108 -3.70 10.31 6.50
N VAL A 109 -2.59 9.56 6.52
CA VAL A 109 -2.60 8.10 6.34
C VAL A 109 -3.19 7.43 7.58
N ARG A 110 -4.31 6.76 7.39
CA ARG A 110 -5.08 6.06 8.42
C ARG A 110 -4.90 4.55 8.40
N ALA A 111 -4.45 3.98 7.30
CA ALA A 111 -4.21 2.55 7.16
C ALA A 111 -3.17 2.25 6.09
N VAL A 112 -2.44 1.15 6.27
CA VAL A 112 -1.51 0.62 5.27
C VAL A 112 -1.85 -0.84 4.98
N VAL A 113 -1.82 -1.21 3.70
CA VAL A 113 -1.87 -2.60 3.25
C VAL A 113 -0.61 -2.92 2.45
N SER A 114 0.07 -3.98 2.82
CA SER A 114 1.23 -4.55 2.13
C SER A 114 0.82 -5.87 1.48
N ARG A 115 0.96 -6.00 0.16
CA ARG A 115 0.71 -7.25 -0.57
C ARG A 115 2.00 -7.84 -1.12
N GLY A 116 2.39 -9.04 -0.67
CA GLY A 116 3.67 -9.66 -1.02
C GLY A 116 4.82 -8.68 -0.78
N GLY A 117 4.73 -7.91 0.30
CA GLY A 117 5.60 -6.78 0.56
C GLY A 117 6.95 -7.17 1.13
N ARG A 118 7.90 -6.25 0.99
CA ARG A 118 9.23 -6.28 1.60
C ARG A 118 9.31 -5.21 2.71
N PRO A 119 8.50 -5.37 3.80
CA PRO A 119 8.48 -4.39 4.90
C PRO A 119 9.84 -4.25 5.60
N ASP A 120 10.68 -5.27 5.55
CA ASP A 120 12.06 -5.27 6.05
C ASP A 120 12.89 -4.11 5.47
N LEU A 121 12.64 -3.72 4.22
CA LEU A 121 13.33 -2.60 3.57
C LEU A 121 12.96 -1.22 4.15
N ALA A 122 11.89 -1.11 4.94
CA ALA A 122 11.57 0.11 5.68
C ALA A 122 12.49 0.31 6.90
N GLY A 123 13.22 -0.71 7.32
CA GLY A 123 14.28 -0.62 8.32
C GLY A 123 13.83 0.03 9.63
N ASP A 124 14.50 1.10 10.04
CA ASP A 124 14.24 1.80 11.30
C ASP A 124 12.97 2.68 11.28
N ALA A 125 12.26 2.74 10.14
CA ALA A 125 10.95 3.37 10.07
C ALA A 125 9.85 2.48 10.69
N LEU A 126 10.02 1.15 10.75
CA LEU A 126 9.00 0.21 11.23
C LEU A 126 8.42 0.56 12.62
N PRO A 127 9.23 0.84 13.65
CA PRO A 127 8.70 1.21 14.97
C PRO A 127 7.97 2.56 14.99
N GLN A 128 8.16 3.39 13.97
CA GLN A 128 7.58 4.74 13.84
C GLN A 128 6.27 4.74 13.05
N VAL A 129 5.86 3.60 12.49
CA VAL A 129 4.57 3.47 11.82
C VAL A 129 3.47 3.45 12.87
N HIS A 130 2.55 4.41 12.81
CA HIS A 130 1.39 4.50 13.70
C HIS A 130 0.10 4.00 13.05
N ALA A 131 0.04 4.05 11.71
CA ALA A 131 -1.13 3.60 10.96
C ALA A 131 -1.31 2.08 11.08
N PRO A 132 -2.53 1.60 11.39
CA PRO A 132 -2.87 0.19 11.34
C PRO A 132 -2.43 -0.44 10.03
N THR A 133 -1.74 -1.58 10.11
CA THR A 133 -1.07 -2.19 8.97
C THR A 133 -1.45 -3.65 8.77
N LEU A 134 -1.92 -3.99 7.56
CA LEU A 134 -2.15 -5.36 7.12
C LEU A 134 -1.01 -5.84 6.20
N LEU A 135 -0.40 -6.96 6.56
CA LEU A 135 0.65 -7.63 5.78
C LEU A 135 0.05 -8.88 5.12
N ILE A 136 -0.27 -8.82 3.83
CA ILE A 136 -0.82 -9.93 3.05
C ILE A 136 0.33 -10.64 2.36
N VAL A 137 0.53 -11.93 2.65
CA VAL A 137 1.64 -12.72 2.13
C VAL A 137 1.15 -14.03 1.53
N GLY A 138 1.76 -14.45 0.43
CA GLY A 138 1.48 -15.75 -0.16
C GLY A 138 2.01 -16.90 0.71
N GLY A 139 1.19 -17.94 0.92
CA GLY A 139 1.58 -19.08 1.75
C GLY A 139 2.73 -19.91 1.17
N ARG A 140 3.01 -19.76 -0.13
CA ARG A 140 4.17 -20.37 -0.81
C ARG A 140 5.38 -19.45 -0.91
N ASP A 141 5.26 -18.21 -0.47
CA ASP A 141 6.35 -17.21 -0.47
C ASP A 141 7.02 -17.21 0.92
N VAL A 142 7.64 -18.33 1.28
CA VAL A 142 8.12 -18.64 2.63
C VAL A 142 9.11 -17.60 3.12
N ASP A 143 10.09 -17.24 2.30
CA ASP A 143 11.12 -16.26 2.67
C ASP A 143 10.50 -14.87 2.97
N VAL A 144 9.56 -14.45 2.13
CA VAL A 144 8.85 -13.18 2.34
C VAL A 144 7.94 -13.25 3.56
N LEU A 145 7.36 -14.41 3.86
CA LEU A 145 6.55 -14.59 5.07
C LEU A 145 7.40 -14.41 6.34
N GLU A 146 8.60 -14.97 6.39
CA GLU A 146 9.54 -14.76 7.50
C GLU A 146 9.93 -13.27 7.63
N MET A 147 10.30 -12.61 6.52
CA MET A 147 10.60 -11.17 6.52
C MET A 147 9.43 -10.32 7.05
N ASN A 148 8.19 -10.71 6.73
CA ASN A 148 7.00 -10.01 7.22
C ASN A 148 6.77 -10.26 8.72
N ARG A 149 7.04 -11.47 9.23
CA ARG A 149 6.99 -11.77 10.67
C ARG A 149 8.01 -10.96 11.46
N ASP A 150 9.24 -10.90 10.98
CA ASP A 150 10.32 -10.13 11.60
C ASP A 150 10.00 -8.62 11.59
N ALA A 151 9.48 -8.10 10.48
CA ALA A 151 9.08 -6.71 10.38
C ALA A 151 7.89 -6.41 11.32
N ALA A 152 6.88 -7.27 11.37
CA ALA A 152 5.74 -7.12 12.27
C ALA A 152 6.16 -7.10 13.75
N ALA A 153 7.16 -7.90 14.14
CA ALA A 153 7.68 -7.90 15.50
C ALA A 153 8.33 -6.56 15.92
N ARG A 154 8.79 -5.76 14.93
CA ARG A 154 9.39 -4.43 15.15
C ARG A 154 8.37 -3.29 15.13
N MET A 155 7.17 -3.52 14.61
CA MET A 155 6.10 -2.50 14.54
C MET A 155 5.40 -2.37 15.90
N THR A 156 4.94 -1.17 16.23
CA THR A 156 4.21 -0.86 17.47
C THR A 156 2.72 -0.57 17.23
N CYS A 157 2.33 -0.27 15.99
CA CYS A 157 0.93 -0.05 15.61
C CYS A 157 0.10 -1.34 15.64
N GLU A 158 -1.22 -1.20 15.53
CA GLU A 158 -2.09 -2.32 15.23
C GLU A 158 -1.68 -2.97 13.90
N ARG A 159 -1.47 -4.27 13.89
CA ARG A 159 -0.99 -5.00 12.73
C ARG A 159 -1.52 -6.42 12.66
N GLU A 160 -1.69 -6.90 11.43
CA GLU A 160 -2.10 -8.27 11.14
C GLU A 160 -1.27 -8.84 10.01
N ILE A 161 -0.98 -10.15 10.07
CA ILE A 161 -0.39 -10.91 8.96
C ILE A 161 -1.47 -11.85 8.44
N ALA A 162 -1.89 -11.65 7.20
CA ALA A 162 -2.83 -12.50 6.51
C ALA A 162 -2.10 -13.38 5.47
N VAL A 163 -2.15 -14.69 5.65
CA VAL A 163 -1.51 -15.64 4.74
C VAL A 163 -2.54 -16.16 3.73
N VAL A 164 -2.33 -15.89 2.45
CA VAL A 164 -3.18 -16.41 1.38
C VAL A 164 -2.67 -17.78 0.96
N ALA A 165 -3.43 -18.82 1.30
CA ALA A 165 -3.06 -20.21 1.02
C ALA A 165 -2.86 -20.45 -0.49
N GLY A 166 -1.78 -21.14 -0.85
CA GLY A 166 -1.47 -21.48 -2.24
C GLY A 166 -0.88 -20.36 -3.08
N ALA A 167 -0.90 -19.10 -2.62
CA ALA A 167 -0.34 -17.97 -3.35
C ALA A 167 1.19 -17.97 -3.31
N THR A 168 1.80 -17.66 -4.45
CA THR A 168 3.22 -17.28 -4.57
C THR A 168 3.37 -15.76 -4.42
N HIS A 169 4.59 -15.24 -4.63
CA HIS A 169 4.90 -13.81 -4.48
C HIS A 169 4.01 -12.87 -5.31
N LEU A 170 3.65 -13.28 -6.51
CA LEU A 170 2.89 -12.44 -7.44
C LEU A 170 1.37 -12.64 -7.38
N PHE A 171 0.88 -13.62 -6.60
CA PHE A 171 -0.55 -13.94 -6.50
C PHE A 171 -1.16 -14.24 -7.87
N GLU A 172 -0.49 -15.09 -8.66
CA GLU A 172 -0.92 -15.46 -10.02
C GLU A 172 -1.83 -16.69 -10.05
N GLU A 173 -1.90 -17.42 -8.94
CA GLU A 173 -2.76 -18.57 -8.81
C GLU A 173 -4.24 -18.17 -8.73
N PRO A 174 -5.15 -18.94 -9.34
CA PRO A 174 -6.57 -18.60 -9.37
C PRO A 174 -7.15 -18.31 -7.99
N GLY A 175 -7.85 -17.19 -7.87
CA GLY A 175 -8.51 -16.75 -6.62
C GLY A 175 -7.61 -16.09 -5.58
N THR A 176 -6.28 -16.16 -5.74
CA THR A 176 -5.35 -15.63 -4.70
C THR A 176 -5.28 -14.12 -4.70
N LEU A 177 -5.32 -13.48 -5.87
CA LEU A 177 -5.33 -12.02 -5.96
C LEU A 177 -6.68 -11.44 -5.51
N GLU A 178 -7.77 -12.12 -5.83
CA GLU A 178 -9.12 -11.78 -5.37
C GLU A 178 -9.21 -11.85 -3.85
N GLU A 179 -8.63 -12.86 -3.23
CA GLU A 179 -8.58 -12.96 -1.77
C GLU A 179 -7.73 -11.84 -1.16
N ALA A 180 -6.59 -11.52 -1.75
CA ALA A 180 -5.78 -10.37 -1.31
C ALA A 180 -6.55 -9.04 -1.44
N ALA A 181 -7.33 -8.87 -2.51
CA ALA A 181 -8.17 -7.68 -2.71
C ALA A 181 -9.29 -7.62 -1.66
N ARG A 182 -9.93 -8.74 -1.36
CA ARG A 182 -10.98 -8.85 -0.33
C ARG A 182 -10.43 -8.47 1.06
N LEU A 183 -9.27 -9.02 1.42
CA LEU A 183 -8.61 -8.71 2.70
C LEU A 183 -8.24 -7.22 2.79
N ALA A 184 -7.66 -6.67 1.72
CA ALA A 184 -7.33 -5.24 1.66
C ALA A 184 -8.58 -4.35 1.80
N THR A 185 -9.67 -4.72 1.14
CA THR A 185 -10.94 -4.00 1.22
C THR A 185 -11.48 -4.01 2.64
N ALA A 186 -11.52 -5.18 3.29
CA ALA A 186 -12.00 -5.29 4.68
C ALA A 186 -11.16 -4.41 5.64
N TRP A 187 -9.83 -4.36 5.43
CA TRP A 187 -8.94 -3.52 6.22
C TRP A 187 -9.22 -2.03 6.02
N PHE A 188 -9.33 -1.58 4.78
CA PHE A 188 -9.61 -0.18 4.50
C PHE A 188 -11.03 0.22 4.96
N VAL A 189 -12.04 -0.61 4.82
CA VAL A 189 -13.37 -0.36 5.38
C VAL A 189 -13.29 -0.14 6.89
N ARG A 190 -12.52 -0.96 7.59
CA ARG A 190 -12.37 -0.85 9.06
C ARG A 190 -11.71 0.45 9.50
N PHE A 191 -10.72 0.96 8.77
CA PHE A 191 -9.87 2.06 9.23
C PHE A 191 -10.03 3.37 8.45
N LEU A 192 -10.69 3.35 7.29
CA LEU A 192 -10.97 4.57 6.51
C LEU A 192 -12.44 4.97 6.57
N ALA A 193 -13.37 4.11 7.02
CA ALA A 193 -14.72 4.57 7.31
C ALA A 193 -14.62 5.60 8.45
N GLU A 194 -15.28 6.76 8.29
CA GLU A 194 -15.42 7.70 9.39
C GLU A 194 -16.06 6.96 10.58
N PRO A 195 -15.54 7.13 11.81
CA PRO A 195 -16.30 6.67 12.96
C PRO A 195 -17.67 7.34 12.90
N PRO A 196 -18.78 6.63 13.23
CA PRO A 196 -20.09 7.26 13.30
C PRO A 196 -19.96 8.52 14.17
N GLU A 197 -20.45 9.66 13.68
CA GLU A 197 -20.45 10.91 14.44
C GLU A 197 -20.99 10.57 15.83
N GLY A 198 -20.15 10.74 16.85
CA GLY A 198 -20.56 10.56 18.23
C GLY A 198 -21.73 11.50 18.52
N PRO A 199 -22.65 11.14 19.45
CA PRO A 199 -23.76 12.00 19.77
C PRO A 199 -23.27 13.38 20.19
N ALA A 200 -23.85 14.40 19.52
CA ALA A 200 -23.57 15.81 19.79
C ALA A 200 -23.89 16.19 21.23
#